data_11a2d7455537e2a5691d513b9bffaede
#
_entry.id   11a2d7455537e2a5691d513b9bffaede
#
_cell.length_a   1.000
_cell.length_b   1.000
_cell.length_c   1.000
_cell.angle_alpha   90.00
_cell.angle_beta   90.00
_cell.angle_gamma   90.00
#
_symmetry.space_group_name_H-M   'P 1'
#
loop_
_entity.id
_entity.type
_entity.pdbx_description
1 polymer ?
#
loop_
_entity_poly.entity_id
_entity_poly.type
_entity_poly.pdbx_seq_one_letter_code
_entity_poly.pdbx_strand_id
1 'polypeptide(L)'
;MNELPKSIVTRIKSCRTLPTMPGVALRIVDLCRSEDVSLGEVAEVLKQDPALAARILRYANGSAVGVRGSVTSVQRASVLLGALTVQTLALSFSLTTSMQATRIGGFDHRRYWRRSLFCAASAQAIATFLRTPSPEVLFIAALLQDVGMLVLAHTLGTEYTRVVDEAGAMHDDVVAAERGALGFDHAAVTAMLAHDWNLPSLFVEAAHASHGGTPRNGPPGAAEAIALSSYIADIFCVEDVALASQRAQAVAHGLLGMTREDLEQVLASTAQIVAKGAELVDVDPGPPESIAQIFEDARESMLALTVRSSLERQALEDVSLRDPLTKLWNRAHVDRRLDALYRDANSTGSPLSVAFCDVDEFKKVNDTYGHAAGDEVLKHVAKRLAGALREADLVGRYGGEEFVVLLPKTTPRDAHRVCERLREAVGGATMPLDDGRVVRVTISIGLASLAPTTTSAMELLKGADGALYVAKRSGRNRVCAA
;
A
#
# COMPACT_ATOMS: atom_id res chain seq x y z
N MET A 1 -15.73 7.35 -20.05
CA MET A 1 -16.28 8.60 -19.47
C MET A 1 -17.78 8.59 -19.71
N ASN A 2 -18.59 8.51 -18.67
CA ASN A 2 -20.04 8.69 -18.84
C ASN A 2 -20.29 10.17 -19.09
N GLU A 3 -20.78 10.52 -20.28
CA GLU A 3 -21.26 11.87 -20.55
C GLU A 3 -22.42 12.21 -19.60
N LEU A 4 -22.40 13.41 -19.04
CA LEU A 4 -23.50 13.88 -18.20
C LEU A 4 -24.83 13.85 -18.98
N PRO A 5 -25.93 13.38 -18.37
CA PRO A 5 -27.25 13.41 -19.01
C PRO A 5 -27.60 14.84 -19.43
N LYS A 6 -28.10 15.00 -20.66
CA LYS A 6 -28.47 16.32 -21.20
C LYS A 6 -29.46 17.07 -20.30
N SER A 7 -30.35 16.34 -19.63
CA SER A 7 -31.29 16.91 -18.64
C SER A 7 -30.59 17.57 -17.47
N ILE A 8 -29.54 16.96 -16.95
CA ILE A 8 -28.72 17.50 -15.84
C ILE A 8 -27.94 18.71 -16.30
N VAL A 9 -27.28 18.62 -17.46
CA VAL A 9 -26.55 19.77 -18.05
C VAL A 9 -27.46 20.97 -18.23
N THR A 10 -28.68 20.77 -18.76
CA THR A 10 -29.68 21.83 -18.94
C THR A 10 -30.11 22.40 -17.59
N ARG A 11 -30.36 21.56 -16.60
CA ARG A 11 -30.77 21.96 -15.25
C ARG A 11 -29.68 22.77 -14.55
N ILE A 12 -28.43 22.37 -14.66
CA ILE A 12 -27.27 23.10 -14.13
C ILE A 12 -27.18 24.48 -14.84
N LYS A 13 -27.19 24.52 -16.17
CA LYS A 13 -27.07 25.77 -16.96
C LYS A 13 -28.25 26.72 -16.76
N SER A 14 -29.43 26.25 -16.43
CA SER A 14 -30.61 27.07 -16.15
C SER A 14 -30.72 27.55 -14.70
N CYS A 15 -29.87 27.04 -13.81
CA CYS A 15 -29.93 27.41 -12.39
C CYS A 15 -29.38 28.82 -12.17
N ARG A 16 -30.29 29.79 -11.97
CA ARG A 16 -29.93 31.21 -11.78
C ARG A 16 -29.23 31.54 -10.47
N THR A 17 -29.24 30.59 -9.53
CA THR A 17 -28.65 30.72 -8.20
C THR A 17 -27.32 30.05 -8.08
N LEU A 18 -26.82 29.41 -9.16
CA LEU A 18 -25.45 28.92 -9.17
C LEU A 18 -24.48 30.07 -9.02
N PRO A 19 -23.47 29.92 -8.17
CA PRO A 19 -22.40 30.89 -8.07
C PRO A 19 -21.79 31.12 -9.47
N THR A 20 -22.00 32.31 -10.01
CA THR A 20 -21.28 32.71 -11.23
C THR A 20 -19.87 33.14 -10.84
N MET A 21 -18.92 32.90 -11.71
CA MET A 21 -17.57 33.43 -11.52
C MET A 21 -17.63 34.94 -11.37
N PRO A 22 -17.07 35.51 -10.30
CA PRO A 22 -17.01 36.97 -10.14
C PRO A 22 -16.29 37.57 -11.37
N GLY A 23 -16.79 38.73 -11.82
CA GLY A 23 -16.29 39.39 -13.04
C GLY A 23 -14.80 39.67 -13.01
N VAL A 24 -14.23 39.95 -11.83
CA VAL A 24 -12.77 40.10 -11.65
C VAL A 24 -12.02 38.81 -11.92
N ALA A 25 -12.51 37.66 -11.44
CA ALA A 25 -11.89 36.39 -11.67
C ALA A 25 -11.91 35.96 -13.16
N LEU A 26 -13.05 36.19 -13.85
CA LEU A 26 -13.16 35.97 -15.28
C LEU A 26 -12.17 36.82 -16.08
N ARG A 27 -12.03 38.14 -15.74
CA ARG A 27 -11.07 39.00 -16.40
C ARG A 27 -9.62 38.58 -16.18
N ILE A 28 -9.29 38.06 -15.01
CA ILE A 28 -7.95 37.52 -14.73
C ILE A 28 -7.69 36.25 -15.57
N VAL A 29 -8.68 35.34 -15.70
CA VAL A 29 -8.58 34.18 -16.59
C VAL A 29 -8.34 34.59 -18.02
N ASP A 30 -9.11 35.54 -18.52
CA ASP A 30 -8.99 35.99 -19.91
C ASP A 30 -7.64 36.67 -20.18
N LEU A 31 -7.14 37.48 -19.25
CA LEU A 31 -5.82 38.09 -19.35
C LEU A 31 -4.69 37.06 -19.37
N CYS A 32 -4.77 36.04 -18.52
CA CYS A 32 -3.75 35.02 -18.41
C CYS A 32 -3.72 34.01 -19.58
N ARG A 33 -4.63 34.13 -20.56
CA ARG A 33 -4.66 33.30 -21.78
C ARG A 33 -3.71 33.78 -22.88
N SER A 34 -3.32 35.05 -22.85
CA SER A 34 -2.40 35.56 -23.88
C SER A 34 -0.98 35.07 -23.57
N GLU A 35 -0.23 34.68 -24.62
CA GLU A 35 1.18 34.29 -24.48
C GLU A 35 2.04 35.43 -23.91
N ASP A 36 1.61 36.68 -24.10
CA ASP A 36 2.26 37.90 -23.61
C ASP A 36 1.51 38.51 -22.43
N VAL A 37 1.29 37.74 -21.34
CA VAL A 37 0.57 38.20 -20.14
C VAL A 37 1.32 39.34 -19.47
N SER A 38 0.71 40.52 -19.43
CA SER A 38 1.18 41.65 -18.61
C SER A 38 0.75 41.44 -17.13
N LEU A 39 1.71 41.02 -16.28
CA LEU A 39 1.49 40.92 -14.83
C LEU A 39 1.05 42.24 -14.21
N GLY A 40 1.37 43.37 -14.88
CA GLY A 40 0.86 44.69 -14.50
C GLY A 40 -0.64 44.80 -14.70
N GLU A 41 -1.19 44.32 -15.83
CA GLU A 41 -2.64 44.33 -16.11
C GLU A 41 -3.40 43.43 -15.15
N VAL A 42 -2.86 42.24 -14.86
CA VAL A 42 -3.42 41.33 -13.84
C VAL A 42 -3.49 42.03 -12.49
N ALA A 43 -2.43 42.73 -12.09
CA ALA A 43 -2.41 43.49 -10.84
C ALA A 43 -3.46 44.62 -10.79
N GLU A 44 -3.68 45.31 -11.92
CA GLU A 44 -4.74 46.37 -12.01
C GLU A 44 -6.15 45.77 -11.90
N VAL A 45 -6.39 44.61 -12.47
CA VAL A 45 -7.69 43.93 -12.29
C VAL A 45 -7.88 43.44 -10.87
N LEU A 46 -6.83 42.88 -10.22
CA LEU A 46 -6.87 42.45 -8.82
C LEU A 46 -7.19 43.61 -7.85
N LYS A 47 -6.69 44.80 -8.12
CA LYS A 47 -6.96 45.99 -7.30
C LYS A 47 -8.45 46.40 -7.29
N GLN A 48 -9.24 45.93 -8.26
CA GLN A 48 -10.68 46.20 -8.31
C GLN A 48 -11.47 45.40 -7.26
N ASP A 49 -10.87 44.34 -6.71
CA ASP A 49 -11.43 43.57 -5.60
C ASP A 49 -10.48 43.64 -4.39
N PRO A 50 -10.73 44.52 -3.41
CA PRO A 50 -9.86 44.67 -2.25
C PRO A 50 -9.73 43.42 -1.39
N ALA A 51 -10.78 42.56 -1.32
CA ALA A 51 -10.75 41.34 -0.56
C ALA A 51 -9.85 40.29 -1.23
N LEU A 52 -9.98 40.16 -2.54
CA LEU A 52 -9.12 39.28 -3.35
C LEU A 52 -7.66 39.73 -3.32
N ALA A 53 -7.42 41.06 -3.48
CA ALA A 53 -6.09 41.67 -3.36
C ALA A 53 -5.44 41.37 -2.01
N ALA A 54 -6.17 41.53 -0.92
CA ALA A 54 -5.69 41.25 0.44
C ALA A 54 -5.35 39.77 0.63
N ARG A 55 -6.13 38.84 0.08
CA ARG A 55 -5.85 37.40 0.14
C ARG A 55 -4.59 37.03 -0.66
N ILE A 56 -4.40 37.58 -1.86
CA ILE A 56 -3.20 37.38 -2.68
C ILE A 56 -1.95 37.93 -1.99
N LEU A 57 -2.04 39.11 -1.37
CA LEU A 57 -0.94 39.68 -0.61
C LEU A 57 -0.61 38.83 0.63
N ARG A 58 -1.60 38.30 1.32
CA ARG A 58 -1.41 37.37 2.45
C ARG A 58 -0.70 36.11 2.01
N TYR A 59 -1.12 35.54 0.89
CA TYR A 59 -0.48 34.36 0.31
C TYR A 59 1.00 34.64 -0.08
N ALA A 60 1.26 35.77 -0.76
CA ALA A 60 2.62 36.17 -1.15
C ALA A 60 3.55 36.41 0.05
N ASN A 61 3.00 36.77 1.22
CA ASN A 61 3.73 36.95 2.47
C ASN A 61 3.82 35.66 3.31
N GLY A 62 3.17 34.57 2.88
CA GLY A 62 3.21 33.27 3.55
C GLY A 62 4.59 32.63 3.48
N SER A 63 4.89 31.81 4.48
CA SER A 63 6.21 31.14 4.59
C SER A 63 6.52 30.19 3.42
N ALA A 64 5.49 29.77 2.65
CA ALA A 64 5.65 28.90 1.47
C ALA A 64 6.36 29.60 0.30
N VAL A 65 6.25 30.92 0.20
CA VAL A 65 6.85 31.72 -0.90
C VAL A 65 8.30 32.11 -0.62
N GLY A 66 8.77 31.94 0.62
CA GLY A 66 10.22 32.09 0.97
C GLY A 66 10.82 33.50 0.79
N VAL A 67 10.00 34.54 0.75
CA VAL A 67 10.46 35.91 0.48
C VAL A 67 11.09 36.54 1.71
N ARG A 68 12.28 37.10 1.53
CA ARG A 68 12.90 37.97 2.53
C ARG A 68 12.26 39.37 2.47
N GLY A 69 11.45 39.69 3.46
CA GLY A 69 10.78 40.99 3.59
C GLY A 69 9.28 40.93 3.24
N SER A 70 8.52 41.99 3.59
CA SER A 70 7.08 42.06 3.38
C SER A 70 6.74 42.50 1.96
N VAL A 71 5.81 41.80 1.31
CA VAL A 71 5.22 42.18 0.01
C VAL A 71 3.98 43.03 0.29
N THR A 72 4.08 44.32 -0.05
CA THR A 72 3.03 45.31 0.24
C THR A 72 2.21 45.75 -0.97
N SER A 73 2.60 45.31 -2.18
CA SER A 73 1.86 45.67 -3.38
C SER A 73 1.44 44.44 -4.16
N VAL A 74 0.22 44.46 -4.73
CA VAL A 74 -0.33 43.39 -5.57
C VAL A 74 0.53 43.16 -6.80
N GLN A 75 1.10 44.22 -7.37
CA GLN A 75 1.99 44.11 -8.53
C GLN A 75 3.25 43.31 -8.20
N ARG A 76 3.87 43.57 -7.03
CA ARG A 76 5.03 42.79 -6.58
C ARG A 76 4.66 41.33 -6.25
N ALA A 77 3.48 41.13 -5.66
CA ALA A 77 2.93 39.80 -5.44
C ALA A 77 2.74 39.05 -6.76
N SER A 78 2.16 39.70 -7.78
CA SER A 78 1.92 39.09 -9.10
C SER A 78 3.23 38.68 -9.80
N VAL A 79 4.26 39.52 -9.74
CA VAL A 79 5.58 39.21 -10.29
C VAL A 79 6.23 38.03 -9.56
N LEU A 80 6.08 37.98 -8.25
CA LEU A 80 6.68 36.98 -7.40
C LEU A 80 6.03 35.60 -7.59
N LEU A 81 4.71 35.58 -7.66
CA LEU A 81 3.91 34.35 -7.76
C LEU A 81 3.81 33.82 -9.19
N GLY A 82 3.95 34.68 -10.18
CA GLY A 82 3.74 34.38 -11.59
C GLY A 82 2.27 34.35 -11.98
N ALA A 83 2.01 34.47 -13.29
CA ALA A 83 0.65 34.62 -13.85
C ALA A 83 -0.26 33.45 -13.48
N LEU A 84 0.22 32.21 -13.66
CA LEU A 84 -0.56 30.98 -13.40
C LEU A 84 -0.99 30.87 -11.94
N THR A 85 -0.08 31.13 -10.98
CA THR A 85 -0.40 31.08 -9.55
C THR A 85 -1.40 32.17 -9.18
N VAL A 86 -1.23 33.38 -9.67
CA VAL A 86 -2.15 34.50 -9.42
C VAL A 86 -3.53 34.21 -10.00
N GLN A 87 -3.61 33.73 -11.23
CA GLN A 87 -4.86 33.31 -11.85
C GLN A 87 -5.57 32.26 -11.01
N THR A 88 -4.85 31.23 -10.62
CA THR A 88 -5.36 30.10 -9.89
C THR A 88 -5.85 30.53 -8.49
N LEU A 89 -5.09 31.36 -7.77
CA LEU A 89 -5.49 31.93 -6.48
C LEU A 89 -6.73 32.84 -6.62
N ALA A 90 -6.77 33.70 -7.61
CA ALA A 90 -7.89 34.59 -7.86
C ALA A 90 -9.19 33.82 -8.10
N LEU A 91 -9.13 32.77 -8.91
CA LEU A 91 -10.24 31.87 -9.18
C LEU A 91 -10.73 31.20 -7.91
N SER A 92 -9.83 30.58 -7.16
CA SER A 92 -10.18 29.84 -5.96
C SER A 92 -10.81 30.71 -4.90
N PHE A 93 -10.21 31.85 -4.61
CA PHE A 93 -10.75 32.78 -3.60
C PHE A 93 -12.11 33.34 -4.01
N SER A 94 -12.27 33.64 -5.30
CA SER A 94 -13.54 34.14 -5.80
C SER A 94 -14.64 33.09 -5.76
N LEU A 95 -14.34 31.87 -6.19
CA LEU A 95 -15.27 30.73 -6.15
C LEU A 95 -15.61 30.32 -4.71
N THR A 96 -14.61 30.19 -3.85
CA THR A 96 -14.83 29.85 -2.44
C THR A 96 -15.75 30.89 -1.75
N THR A 97 -15.48 32.16 -1.93
CA THR A 97 -16.29 33.23 -1.34
C THR A 97 -17.73 33.22 -1.86
N SER A 98 -17.91 33.07 -3.18
CA SER A 98 -19.22 33.00 -3.81
C SER A 98 -20.03 31.81 -3.33
N MET A 99 -19.39 30.66 -3.20
CA MET A 99 -20.05 29.41 -2.81
C MET A 99 -20.31 29.31 -1.29
N GLN A 100 -19.44 29.88 -0.46
CA GLN A 100 -19.69 29.95 0.98
C GLN A 100 -20.88 30.87 1.34
N ALA A 101 -21.15 31.90 0.54
CA ALA A 101 -22.29 32.81 0.75
C ALA A 101 -23.64 32.12 0.50
N THR A 102 -23.68 31.02 -0.23
CA THR A 102 -24.91 30.35 -0.62
C THR A 102 -25.13 29.11 0.25
N ARG A 103 -26.06 29.19 1.21
CA ARG A 103 -26.47 28.04 2.03
C ARG A 103 -27.54 27.22 1.34
N ILE A 104 -27.29 25.89 1.23
CA ILE A 104 -28.25 24.91 0.69
C ILE A 104 -28.81 24.13 1.87
N GLY A 105 -30.14 24.11 2.00
CA GLY A 105 -30.79 23.40 3.09
C GLY A 105 -30.50 21.89 3.03
N GLY A 106 -30.08 21.33 4.16
CA GLY A 106 -29.76 19.91 4.28
C GLY A 106 -28.35 19.51 3.83
N PHE A 107 -27.55 20.38 3.20
CA PHE A 107 -26.19 20.07 2.82
C PHE A 107 -25.19 20.54 3.89
N ASP A 108 -24.28 19.66 4.32
CA ASP A 108 -23.25 20.00 5.31
C ASP A 108 -22.07 20.74 4.65
N HIS A 109 -22.23 22.05 4.50
CA HIS A 109 -21.20 22.94 3.97
C HIS A 109 -19.91 22.94 4.79
N ARG A 110 -20.01 22.76 6.13
CA ARG A 110 -18.83 22.78 7.02
C ARG A 110 -17.97 21.55 6.77
N ARG A 111 -18.60 20.37 6.71
CA ARG A 111 -17.92 19.11 6.37
C ARG A 111 -17.29 19.17 4.98
N TYR A 112 -18.02 19.67 4.00
CA TYR A 112 -17.54 19.83 2.62
C TYR A 112 -16.27 20.68 2.57
N TRP A 113 -16.29 21.92 3.10
CA TRP A 113 -15.16 22.84 3.03
C TRP A 113 -13.96 22.36 3.86
N ARG A 114 -14.22 21.75 5.02
CA ARG A 114 -13.17 21.11 5.81
C ARG A 114 -12.46 20.04 5.02
N ARG A 115 -13.20 19.13 4.37
CA ARG A 115 -12.62 18.09 3.55
C ARG A 115 -11.84 18.67 2.37
N SER A 116 -12.40 19.63 1.64
CA SER A 116 -11.72 20.29 0.52
C SER A 116 -10.39 20.94 0.95
N LEU A 117 -10.33 21.54 2.15
CA LEU A 117 -9.09 22.08 2.71
C LEU A 117 -8.05 20.99 2.98
N PHE A 118 -8.47 19.85 3.55
CA PHE A 118 -7.55 18.71 3.76
C PHE A 118 -7.10 18.09 2.44
N CYS A 119 -7.95 17.97 1.42
CA CYS A 119 -7.55 17.57 0.07
C CYS A 119 -6.49 18.51 -0.50
N ALA A 120 -6.73 19.82 -0.43
CA ALA A 120 -5.82 20.84 -0.92
C ALA A 120 -4.43 20.76 -0.24
N ALA A 121 -4.42 20.71 1.08
CA ALA A 121 -3.19 20.63 1.87
C ALA A 121 -2.42 19.32 1.60
N SER A 122 -3.14 18.21 1.49
CA SER A 122 -2.55 16.90 1.19
C SER A 122 -1.95 16.86 -0.21
N ALA A 123 -2.66 17.37 -1.22
CA ALA A 123 -2.13 17.47 -2.59
C ALA A 123 -0.84 18.29 -2.65
N GLN A 124 -0.79 19.41 -1.94
CA GLN A 124 0.42 20.25 -1.84
C GLN A 124 1.56 19.49 -1.12
N ALA A 125 1.26 18.82 -0.02
CA ALA A 125 2.24 18.04 0.73
C ALA A 125 2.85 16.90 -0.13
N ILE A 126 2.00 16.14 -0.84
CA ILE A 126 2.43 15.09 -1.75
C ILE A 126 3.26 15.66 -2.89
N ALA A 127 2.80 16.75 -3.51
CA ALA A 127 3.51 17.43 -4.60
C ALA A 127 4.90 17.90 -4.16
N THR A 128 5.02 18.41 -2.95
CA THR A 128 6.30 18.82 -2.34
C THR A 128 7.20 17.62 -2.11
N PHE A 129 6.65 16.51 -1.58
CA PHE A 129 7.37 15.27 -1.37
C PHE A 129 7.89 14.69 -2.70
N LEU A 130 7.07 14.69 -3.75
CA LEU A 130 7.43 14.22 -5.11
C LEU A 130 8.29 15.23 -5.87
N ARG A 131 8.51 16.43 -5.34
CA ARG A 131 9.23 17.52 -6.00
C ARG A 131 8.61 17.91 -7.34
N THR A 132 7.28 17.89 -7.43
CA THR A 132 6.57 18.32 -8.63
C THR A 132 6.67 19.83 -8.79
N PRO A 133 6.61 20.34 -10.06
CA PRO A 133 6.52 21.78 -10.27
C PRO A 133 5.24 22.37 -9.65
N SER A 134 5.34 23.53 -9.02
CA SER A 134 4.20 24.32 -8.51
C SER A 134 3.24 23.54 -7.59
N PRO A 135 3.68 23.07 -6.41
CA PRO A 135 2.80 22.42 -5.42
C PRO A 135 1.59 23.28 -5.02
N GLU A 136 1.73 24.59 -5.08
CA GLU A 136 0.69 25.57 -4.77
C GLU A 136 -0.48 25.50 -5.76
N VAL A 137 -0.21 25.20 -7.01
CA VAL A 137 -1.26 25.04 -8.03
C VAL A 137 -2.08 23.77 -7.74
N LEU A 138 -1.42 22.70 -7.27
CA LEU A 138 -2.12 21.47 -6.87
C LEU A 138 -2.97 21.67 -5.62
N PHE A 139 -2.55 22.50 -4.64
CA PHE A 139 -3.39 22.90 -3.53
C PHE A 139 -4.75 23.42 -4.02
N ILE A 140 -4.73 24.30 -5.03
CA ILE A 140 -5.94 24.94 -5.50
C ILE A 140 -6.77 23.99 -6.38
N ALA A 141 -6.13 23.19 -7.22
CA ALA A 141 -6.82 22.21 -8.03
C ALA A 141 -7.57 21.19 -7.14
N ALA A 142 -6.92 20.73 -6.06
CA ALA A 142 -7.53 19.84 -5.09
C ALA A 142 -8.60 20.51 -4.21
N LEU A 143 -8.48 21.82 -3.92
CA LEU A 143 -9.51 22.58 -3.20
C LEU A 143 -10.84 22.60 -3.97
N LEU A 144 -10.78 22.60 -5.29
CA LEU A 144 -11.94 22.71 -6.18
C LEU A 144 -12.34 21.38 -6.83
N GLN A 145 -11.62 20.28 -6.59
CA GLN A 145 -11.86 19.01 -7.26
C GLN A 145 -13.29 18.48 -7.09
N ASP A 146 -13.91 18.75 -5.93
CA ASP A 146 -15.23 18.26 -5.55
C ASP A 146 -16.32 19.35 -5.68
N VAL A 147 -16.06 20.46 -6.37
CA VAL A 147 -17.02 21.59 -6.48
C VAL A 147 -18.35 21.18 -7.11
N GLY A 148 -18.36 20.11 -7.88
CA GLY A 148 -19.58 19.50 -8.44
C GLY A 148 -20.58 19.09 -7.36
N MET A 149 -20.14 18.71 -6.15
CA MET A 149 -21.05 18.39 -5.03
C MET A 149 -21.90 19.61 -4.64
N LEU A 150 -21.29 20.79 -4.54
CA LEU A 150 -22.02 22.04 -4.23
C LEU A 150 -23.02 22.36 -5.34
N VAL A 151 -22.62 22.17 -6.58
CA VAL A 151 -23.50 22.43 -7.74
C VAL A 151 -24.66 21.45 -7.79
N LEU A 152 -24.42 20.18 -7.51
CA LEU A 152 -25.48 19.17 -7.43
C LEU A 152 -26.43 19.44 -6.26
N ALA A 153 -25.88 19.75 -5.09
CA ALA A 153 -26.70 20.12 -3.93
C ALA A 153 -27.59 21.34 -4.23
N HIS A 154 -27.05 22.32 -4.95
CA HIS A 154 -27.81 23.52 -5.35
C HIS A 154 -28.87 23.24 -6.43
N THR A 155 -28.55 22.37 -7.37
CA THR A 155 -29.41 22.08 -8.53
C THR A 155 -30.49 21.06 -8.22
N LEU A 156 -30.17 20.02 -7.45
CA LEU A 156 -31.03 18.90 -7.11
C LEU A 156 -31.65 19.03 -5.70
N GLY A 157 -31.07 19.89 -4.83
CA GLY A 157 -31.60 20.14 -3.49
C GLY A 157 -31.65 18.88 -2.63
N THR A 158 -32.80 18.61 -2.02
CA THR A 158 -33.00 17.47 -1.11
C THR A 158 -32.82 16.10 -1.77
N GLU A 159 -32.96 15.99 -3.09
CA GLU A 159 -32.71 14.78 -3.83
C GLU A 159 -31.23 14.38 -3.71
N TYR A 160 -30.31 15.33 -3.88
CA TYR A 160 -28.88 15.08 -3.79
C TYR A 160 -28.40 14.93 -2.34
N THR A 161 -28.91 15.79 -1.41
CA THR A 161 -28.49 15.71 -0.01
C THR A 161 -28.84 14.35 0.59
N ARG A 162 -29.99 13.75 0.21
CA ARG A 162 -30.33 12.38 0.63
C ARG A 162 -29.34 11.35 0.12
N VAL A 163 -28.87 11.45 -1.14
CA VAL A 163 -27.86 10.54 -1.69
C VAL A 163 -26.57 10.60 -0.89
N VAL A 164 -26.14 11.81 -0.50
CA VAL A 164 -24.94 12.02 0.31
C VAL A 164 -25.12 11.54 1.75
N ASP A 165 -26.28 11.78 2.36
CA ASP A 165 -26.58 11.41 3.76
C ASP A 165 -26.73 9.88 3.93
N GLU A 166 -27.27 9.20 2.91
CA GLU A 166 -27.43 7.74 2.88
C GLU A 166 -26.13 7.02 2.50
N ALA A 167 -25.12 7.73 1.99
CA ALA A 167 -23.82 7.17 1.65
C ALA A 167 -23.01 6.84 2.91
N GLY A 168 -21.98 6.01 2.76
CA GLY A 168 -21.01 5.76 3.80
C GLY A 168 -20.19 7.00 4.18
N ALA A 169 -19.34 6.85 5.19
CA ALA A 169 -18.56 7.97 5.72
C ALA A 169 -17.42 8.40 4.78
N MET A 170 -16.88 7.48 3.99
CA MET A 170 -15.75 7.72 3.09
C MET A 170 -16.19 8.40 1.80
N HIS A 171 -15.30 9.15 1.17
CA HIS A 171 -15.61 9.82 -0.08
C HIS A 171 -15.95 8.86 -1.23
N ASP A 172 -15.28 7.73 -1.32
CA ASP A 172 -15.58 6.69 -2.31
C ASP A 172 -17.00 6.15 -2.17
N ASP A 173 -17.55 6.11 -0.95
CA ASP A 173 -18.92 5.67 -0.69
C ASP A 173 -19.92 6.69 -1.27
N VAL A 174 -19.63 8.00 -1.15
CA VAL A 174 -20.41 9.08 -1.77
C VAL A 174 -20.39 8.95 -3.30
N VAL A 175 -19.21 8.75 -3.88
CA VAL A 175 -19.04 8.53 -5.33
C VAL A 175 -19.83 7.33 -5.81
N ALA A 176 -19.79 6.22 -5.08
CA ALA A 176 -20.56 5.02 -5.40
C ALA A 176 -22.07 5.26 -5.31
N ALA A 177 -22.55 5.97 -4.29
CA ALA A 177 -23.95 6.33 -4.12
C ALA A 177 -24.43 7.25 -5.25
N GLU A 178 -23.65 8.26 -5.63
CA GLU A 178 -23.97 9.15 -6.77
C GLU A 178 -24.09 8.37 -8.08
N ARG A 179 -23.13 7.51 -8.38
CA ARG A 179 -23.17 6.67 -9.59
C ARG A 179 -24.36 5.73 -9.60
N GLY A 180 -24.72 5.18 -8.44
CA GLY A 180 -25.89 4.32 -8.29
C GLY A 180 -27.22 5.05 -8.46
N ALA A 181 -27.36 6.23 -7.86
CA ALA A 181 -28.60 6.99 -7.84
C ALA A 181 -28.79 7.88 -9.08
N LEU A 182 -27.71 8.51 -9.56
CA LEU A 182 -27.77 9.53 -10.61
C LEU A 182 -27.22 9.03 -11.95
N GLY A 183 -26.43 7.95 -11.98
CA GLY A 183 -25.76 7.42 -13.16
C GLY A 183 -24.43 8.13 -13.50
N PHE A 184 -24.02 9.12 -12.71
CA PHE A 184 -22.78 9.88 -12.81
C PHE A 184 -22.35 10.36 -11.41
N ASP A 185 -21.16 10.91 -11.29
CA ASP A 185 -20.65 11.47 -10.04
C ASP A 185 -20.35 12.99 -10.16
N HIS A 186 -20.07 13.61 -9.01
CA HIS A 186 -19.78 15.04 -8.96
C HIS A 186 -18.48 15.44 -9.69
N ALA A 187 -17.53 14.52 -9.89
CA ALA A 187 -16.31 14.81 -10.65
C ALA A 187 -16.63 15.13 -12.12
N ALA A 188 -17.61 14.44 -12.70
CA ALA A 188 -18.07 14.76 -14.06
C ALA A 188 -18.66 16.17 -14.15
N VAL A 189 -19.38 16.60 -13.10
CA VAL A 189 -19.91 17.98 -13.01
C VAL A 189 -18.79 18.98 -12.82
N THR A 190 -17.83 18.71 -11.94
CA THR A 190 -16.63 19.55 -11.72
C THR A 190 -15.86 19.72 -13.04
N ALA A 191 -15.62 18.65 -13.76
CA ALA A 191 -14.89 18.70 -15.05
C ALA A 191 -15.65 19.53 -16.10
N MET A 192 -16.97 19.38 -16.18
CA MET A 192 -17.82 20.21 -17.07
C MET A 192 -17.71 21.68 -16.70
N LEU A 193 -17.78 22.02 -15.42
CA LEU A 193 -17.65 23.42 -14.96
C LEU A 193 -16.26 23.97 -15.23
N ALA A 194 -15.22 23.21 -14.96
CA ALA A 194 -13.85 23.61 -15.24
C ALA A 194 -13.66 23.92 -16.74
N HIS A 195 -14.26 23.10 -17.61
CA HIS A 195 -14.27 23.35 -19.06
C HIS A 195 -15.10 24.58 -19.44
N ASP A 196 -16.34 24.72 -18.94
CA ASP A 196 -17.23 25.87 -19.24
C ASP A 196 -16.66 27.18 -18.71
N TRP A 197 -15.94 27.14 -17.57
CA TRP A 197 -15.22 28.28 -17.00
C TRP A 197 -13.84 28.49 -17.61
N ASN A 198 -13.46 27.61 -18.54
CA ASN A 198 -12.20 27.71 -19.27
C ASN A 198 -10.96 27.70 -18.37
N LEU A 199 -11.01 26.88 -17.31
CA LEU A 199 -9.87 26.68 -16.42
C LEU A 199 -8.75 25.91 -17.10
N PRO A 200 -7.49 26.00 -16.63
CA PRO A 200 -6.40 25.14 -17.10
C PRO A 200 -6.78 23.65 -17.04
N SER A 201 -6.27 22.84 -17.98
CA SER A 201 -6.57 21.41 -18.08
C SER A 201 -6.34 20.65 -16.78
N LEU A 202 -5.40 21.12 -15.95
CA LEU A 202 -5.11 20.55 -14.64
C LEU A 202 -6.36 20.43 -13.75
N PHE A 203 -7.31 21.37 -13.83
CA PHE A 203 -8.55 21.31 -13.02
C PHE A 203 -9.50 20.21 -13.50
N VAL A 204 -9.59 20.01 -14.81
CA VAL A 204 -10.34 18.90 -15.41
C VAL A 204 -9.68 17.57 -15.05
N GLU A 205 -8.36 17.51 -15.13
CA GLU A 205 -7.57 16.33 -14.73
C GLU A 205 -7.70 16.03 -13.24
N ALA A 206 -7.67 17.07 -12.39
CA ALA A 206 -7.86 16.94 -10.95
C ALA A 206 -9.22 16.33 -10.59
N ALA A 207 -10.30 16.84 -11.19
CA ALA A 207 -11.64 16.32 -10.97
C ALA A 207 -11.74 14.82 -11.36
N HIS A 208 -11.12 14.42 -12.46
CA HIS A 208 -11.12 13.01 -12.87
C HIS A 208 -10.19 12.14 -12.01
N ALA A 209 -9.06 12.67 -11.57
CA ALA A 209 -8.09 11.93 -10.78
C ALA A 209 -8.57 11.63 -9.36
N SER A 210 -9.41 12.52 -8.76
CA SER A 210 -9.91 12.35 -7.41
C SER A 210 -10.74 11.10 -7.17
N HIS A 211 -11.28 10.46 -8.24
CA HIS A 211 -12.18 9.30 -8.19
C HIS A 211 -11.65 8.03 -8.86
N GLY A 212 -10.42 7.72 -8.68
CA GLY A 212 -9.82 6.49 -9.16
C GLY A 212 -8.79 6.72 -10.27
N GLY A 213 -7.74 7.43 -9.93
CA GLY A 213 -6.58 7.59 -10.79
C GLY A 213 -6.04 6.25 -11.24
N THR A 214 -6.12 5.97 -12.55
CA THR A 214 -5.39 4.84 -13.12
C THR A 214 -3.90 5.15 -13.11
N PRO A 215 -3.04 4.22 -12.66
CA PRO A 215 -1.60 4.40 -12.76
C PRO A 215 -1.21 4.73 -14.20
N ARG A 216 -0.50 5.83 -14.41
CA ARG A 216 0.06 6.16 -15.74
C ARG A 216 1.41 5.48 -15.88
N ASN A 217 1.74 5.05 -17.10
CA ASN A 217 3.09 4.63 -17.45
C ASN A 217 3.99 5.89 -17.53
N GLY A 218 4.63 6.21 -16.40
CA GLY A 218 5.50 7.38 -16.28
C GLY A 218 5.81 7.72 -14.83
N PRO A 219 6.67 8.73 -14.58
CA PRO A 219 6.94 9.17 -13.23
C PRO A 219 5.67 9.72 -12.56
N PRO A 220 5.48 9.51 -11.24
CA PRO A 220 4.34 10.02 -10.49
C PRO A 220 4.21 11.53 -10.64
N GLY A 221 2.99 12.02 -10.79
CA GLY A 221 2.73 13.42 -11.08
C GLY A 221 1.54 14.02 -10.33
N ALA A 222 0.98 15.07 -10.91
CA ALA A 222 -0.10 15.85 -10.33
C ALA A 222 -1.39 15.03 -10.12
N ALA A 223 -1.71 14.15 -11.06
CA ALA A 223 -2.93 13.32 -11.00
C ALA A 223 -2.89 12.34 -9.83
N GLU A 224 -1.74 11.69 -9.61
CA GLU A 224 -1.52 10.76 -8.51
C GLU A 224 -1.54 11.49 -7.14
N ALA A 225 -0.97 12.70 -7.08
CA ALA A 225 -1.01 13.53 -5.87
C ALA A 225 -2.45 13.90 -5.50
N ILE A 226 -3.26 14.26 -6.48
CA ILE A 226 -4.68 14.60 -6.27
C ILE A 226 -5.49 13.36 -5.90
N ALA A 227 -5.29 12.24 -6.58
CA ALA A 227 -5.95 10.98 -6.24
C ALA A 227 -5.69 10.58 -4.77
N LEU A 228 -4.42 10.55 -4.36
CA LEU A 228 -4.05 10.22 -2.98
C LEU A 228 -4.57 11.25 -1.97
N SER A 229 -4.66 12.53 -2.33
CA SER A 229 -5.11 13.59 -1.43
C SER A 229 -6.53 13.37 -0.91
N SER A 230 -7.42 12.80 -1.71
CA SER A 230 -8.78 12.42 -1.31
C SER A 230 -8.79 11.41 -0.17
N TYR A 231 -7.95 10.39 -0.24
CA TYR A 231 -7.85 9.34 0.81
C TYR A 231 -7.19 9.88 2.08
N ILE A 232 -6.21 10.78 1.95
CA ILE A 232 -5.60 11.44 3.11
C ILE A 232 -6.61 12.36 3.79
N ALA A 233 -7.42 13.10 3.04
CA ALA A 233 -8.46 13.97 3.61
C ALA A 233 -9.48 13.17 4.43
N ASP A 234 -9.83 11.97 4.01
CA ASP A 234 -10.73 11.10 4.76
C ASP A 234 -10.17 10.77 6.15
N ILE A 235 -8.85 10.55 6.32
CA ILE A 235 -8.22 10.34 7.65
C ILE A 235 -8.62 11.45 8.65
N PHE A 236 -8.65 12.69 8.19
CA PHE A 236 -8.94 13.85 9.03
C PHE A 236 -10.43 14.21 9.14
N CYS A 237 -11.30 13.59 8.34
CA CYS A 237 -12.69 13.99 8.18
C CYS A 237 -13.71 12.92 8.58
N VAL A 238 -13.29 11.66 8.79
CA VAL A 238 -14.17 10.56 9.18
C VAL A 238 -13.90 10.09 10.62
N GLU A 239 -14.86 9.38 11.21
CA GLU A 239 -14.70 8.83 12.56
C GLU A 239 -13.81 7.59 12.59
N ASP A 240 -13.89 6.74 11.56
CA ASP A 240 -13.05 5.52 11.45
C ASP A 240 -11.69 5.86 10.82
N VAL A 241 -10.82 6.45 11.64
CA VAL A 241 -9.44 6.81 11.27
C VAL A 241 -8.64 5.57 10.85
N ALA A 242 -8.90 4.41 11.46
CA ALA A 242 -8.17 3.20 11.15
C ALA A 242 -8.44 2.70 9.72
N LEU A 243 -9.72 2.63 9.33
CA LEU A 243 -10.11 2.25 7.97
C LEU A 243 -9.63 3.27 6.93
N ALA A 244 -9.74 4.57 7.22
CA ALA A 244 -9.24 5.63 6.34
C ALA A 244 -7.72 5.54 6.15
N SER A 245 -6.97 5.31 7.22
CA SER A 245 -5.51 5.11 7.18
C SER A 245 -5.11 3.88 6.38
N GLN A 246 -5.83 2.78 6.52
CA GLN A 246 -5.62 1.56 5.74
C GLN A 246 -5.81 1.82 4.24
N ARG A 247 -6.89 2.48 3.86
CA ARG A 247 -7.17 2.83 2.45
C ARG A 247 -6.10 3.77 1.90
N ALA A 248 -5.75 4.84 2.63
CA ALA A 248 -4.72 5.78 2.23
C ALA A 248 -3.35 5.11 2.04
N GLN A 249 -2.95 4.21 2.96
CA GLN A 249 -1.69 3.47 2.85
C GLN A 249 -1.67 2.53 1.63
N ALA A 250 -2.77 1.83 1.36
CA ALA A 250 -2.88 0.95 0.19
C ALA A 250 -2.77 1.75 -1.12
N VAL A 251 -3.45 2.91 -1.21
CA VAL A 251 -3.43 3.79 -2.38
C VAL A 251 -2.05 4.45 -2.54
N ALA A 252 -1.43 4.94 -1.47
CA ALA A 252 -0.10 5.53 -1.47
C ALA A 252 0.95 4.54 -1.99
N HIS A 253 0.90 3.29 -1.53
CA HIS A 253 1.77 2.23 -2.00
C HIS A 253 1.48 1.85 -3.47
N GLY A 254 0.20 1.67 -3.82
CA GLY A 254 -0.20 1.24 -5.18
C GLY A 254 0.06 2.28 -6.26
N LEU A 255 -0.20 3.57 -6.01
CA LEU A 255 -0.03 4.65 -6.99
C LEU A 255 1.39 5.20 -7.04
N LEU A 256 2.05 5.33 -5.90
CA LEU A 256 3.29 6.11 -5.76
C LEU A 256 4.46 5.28 -5.22
N GLY A 257 4.25 4.01 -4.85
CA GLY A 257 5.28 3.19 -4.20
C GLY A 257 5.71 3.71 -2.83
N MET A 258 4.91 4.58 -2.20
CA MET A 258 5.24 5.18 -0.91
C MET A 258 5.30 4.12 0.19
N THR A 259 6.31 4.25 1.04
CA THR A 259 6.38 3.51 2.30
C THR A 259 5.44 4.12 3.34
N ARG A 260 5.28 3.44 4.48
CA ARG A 260 4.55 3.98 5.63
C ARG A 260 5.19 5.28 6.14
N GLU A 261 6.49 5.29 6.24
CA GLU A 261 7.29 6.43 6.69
C GLU A 261 7.12 7.65 5.77
N ASP A 262 7.08 7.43 4.45
CA ASP A 262 6.81 8.48 3.46
C ASP A 262 5.41 9.08 3.66
N LEU A 263 4.40 8.23 3.87
CA LEU A 263 3.04 8.68 4.13
C LEU A 263 2.92 9.44 5.45
N GLU A 264 3.61 9.01 6.52
CA GLU A 264 3.67 9.75 7.79
C GLU A 264 4.27 11.15 7.61
N GLN A 265 5.31 11.31 6.80
CA GLN A 265 5.89 12.63 6.48
C GLN A 265 4.88 13.51 5.72
N VAL A 266 4.15 12.94 4.77
CA VAL A 266 3.10 13.67 4.04
C VAL A 266 1.97 14.10 4.98
N LEU A 267 1.52 13.23 5.88
CA LEU A 267 0.49 13.56 6.88
C LEU A 267 0.93 14.69 7.82
N ALA A 268 2.16 14.64 8.31
CA ALA A 268 2.72 15.69 9.16
C ALA A 268 2.80 17.03 8.40
N SER A 269 3.22 17.01 7.14
CA SER A 269 3.24 18.20 6.28
C SER A 269 1.84 18.71 6.00
N THR A 270 0.86 17.84 5.78
CA THR A 270 -0.55 18.19 5.59
C THR A 270 -1.09 18.97 6.79
N ALA A 271 -0.88 18.49 8.01
CA ALA A 271 -1.34 19.18 9.23
C ALA A 271 -0.74 20.60 9.35
N GLN A 272 0.53 20.78 8.98
CA GLN A 272 1.17 22.10 8.98
C GLN A 272 0.60 23.03 7.90
N ILE A 273 0.31 22.51 6.71
CA ILE A 273 -0.25 23.29 5.60
C ILE A 273 -1.70 23.68 5.90
N VAL A 274 -2.50 22.79 6.52
CA VAL A 274 -3.88 23.06 6.92
C VAL A 274 -3.96 24.27 7.84
N ALA A 275 -3.11 24.37 8.85
CA ALA A 275 -3.09 25.48 9.79
C ALA A 275 -2.92 26.84 9.09
N LYS A 276 -2.10 26.89 8.02
CA LYS A 276 -1.87 28.10 7.22
C LYS A 276 -2.95 28.32 6.16
N GLY A 277 -3.38 27.23 5.50
CA GLY A 277 -4.38 27.28 4.44
C GLY A 277 -5.77 27.66 4.95
N ALA A 278 -6.13 27.27 6.18
CA ALA A 278 -7.39 27.57 6.83
C ALA A 278 -7.68 29.07 6.87
N GLU A 279 -6.69 29.87 7.28
CA GLU A 279 -6.82 31.35 7.32
C GLU A 279 -6.96 31.95 5.92
N LEU A 280 -6.36 31.29 4.92
CA LEU A 280 -6.34 31.81 3.54
C LEU A 280 -7.71 31.66 2.87
N VAL A 281 -8.37 30.50 3.09
CA VAL A 281 -9.67 30.18 2.46
C VAL A 281 -10.86 30.40 3.38
N ASP A 282 -10.63 30.90 4.61
CA ASP A 282 -11.65 31.14 5.61
C ASP A 282 -12.50 29.90 5.96
N VAL A 283 -11.79 28.79 6.18
CA VAL A 283 -12.38 27.50 6.51
C VAL A 283 -11.89 27.05 7.89
N ASP A 284 -12.81 26.59 8.73
CA ASP A 284 -12.49 26.02 10.04
C ASP A 284 -11.99 24.58 9.91
N PRO A 285 -10.71 24.30 10.17
CA PRO A 285 -10.17 22.94 10.08
C PRO A 285 -10.49 22.08 11.32
N GLY A 286 -11.06 22.67 12.35
CA GLY A 286 -11.21 22.11 13.68
C GLY A 286 -10.06 22.46 14.63
N PRO A 287 -10.18 22.11 15.92
CA PRO A 287 -9.15 22.39 16.93
C PRO A 287 -7.80 21.74 16.59
N PRO A 288 -6.68 22.46 16.78
CA PRO A 288 -5.34 21.91 16.52
C PRO A 288 -5.05 20.60 17.29
N GLU A 289 -5.55 20.49 18.52
CA GLU A 289 -5.39 19.28 19.35
C GLU A 289 -6.09 18.07 18.72
N SER A 290 -7.26 18.27 18.11
CA SER A 290 -7.98 17.21 17.41
C SER A 290 -7.23 16.76 16.15
N ILE A 291 -6.62 17.66 15.40
CA ILE A 291 -5.81 17.34 14.23
C ILE A 291 -4.57 16.54 14.64
N ALA A 292 -3.91 16.96 15.72
CA ALA A 292 -2.75 16.25 16.25
C ALA A 292 -3.12 14.83 16.76
N GLN A 293 -4.26 14.69 17.44
CA GLN A 293 -4.74 13.39 17.89
C GLN A 293 -5.06 12.47 16.72
N ILE A 294 -5.78 12.94 15.71
CA ILE A 294 -6.10 12.17 14.50
C ILE A 294 -4.81 11.70 13.80
N PHE A 295 -3.79 12.55 13.75
CA PHE A 295 -2.49 12.18 13.17
C PHE A 295 -1.82 11.04 13.94
N GLU A 296 -1.81 11.09 15.28
CA GLU A 296 -1.25 9.99 16.10
C GLU A 296 -2.06 8.71 15.96
N ASP A 297 -3.40 8.76 15.98
CA ASP A 297 -4.27 7.62 15.77
C ASP A 297 -4.04 6.96 14.40
N ALA A 298 -3.86 7.78 13.36
CA ALA A 298 -3.54 7.30 12.02
C ALA A 298 -2.18 6.58 11.98
N ARG A 299 -1.18 7.15 12.64
CA ARG A 299 0.17 6.59 12.72
C ARG A 299 0.19 5.25 13.45
N GLU A 300 -0.50 5.15 14.59
CA GLU A 300 -0.65 3.88 15.32
C GLU A 300 -1.37 2.81 14.49
N SER A 301 -2.44 3.19 13.80
CA SER A 301 -3.19 2.29 12.93
C SER A 301 -2.35 1.75 11.77
N MET A 302 -1.58 2.59 11.11
CA MET A 302 -0.68 2.20 10.02
C MET A 302 0.45 1.27 10.51
N LEU A 303 0.98 1.52 11.72
CA LEU A 303 1.99 0.66 12.33
C LEU A 303 1.42 -0.73 12.62
N ALA A 304 0.23 -0.80 13.23
CA ALA A 304 -0.45 -2.05 13.55
C ALA A 304 -0.72 -2.90 12.29
N LEU A 305 -1.12 -2.27 11.18
CA LEU A 305 -1.33 -2.92 9.90
C LEU A 305 -0.03 -3.50 9.32
N THR A 306 1.07 -2.76 9.40
CA THR A 306 2.38 -3.20 8.92
C THR A 306 2.86 -4.44 9.68
N VAL A 307 2.72 -4.42 11.02
CA VAL A 307 3.07 -5.57 11.88
C VAL A 307 2.20 -6.78 11.54
N ARG A 308 0.89 -6.59 11.43
CA ARG A 308 -0.06 -7.66 11.09
C ARG A 308 0.26 -8.30 9.74
N SER A 309 0.45 -7.50 8.70
CA SER A 309 0.81 -7.97 7.36
C SER A 309 2.13 -8.75 7.35
N SER A 310 3.11 -8.31 8.15
CA SER A 310 4.38 -9.02 8.29
C SER A 310 4.22 -10.39 8.95
N LEU A 311 3.40 -10.48 10.01
CA LEU A 311 3.10 -11.73 10.70
C LEU A 311 2.31 -12.71 9.80
N GLU A 312 1.31 -12.21 9.07
CA GLU A 312 0.52 -13.01 8.12
C GLU A 312 1.41 -13.57 6.99
N ARG A 313 2.31 -12.74 6.44
CA ARG A 313 3.28 -13.18 5.43
C ARG A 313 4.22 -14.24 5.98
N GLN A 314 4.74 -14.05 7.19
CA GLN A 314 5.63 -15.03 7.84
C GLN A 314 4.91 -16.35 8.09
N ALA A 315 3.66 -16.31 8.55
CA ALA A 315 2.84 -17.52 8.74
C ALA A 315 2.57 -18.26 7.43
N LEU A 316 2.30 -17.54 6.32
CA LEU A 316 2.12 -18.12 4.99
C LEU A 316 3.43 -18.72 4.45
N GLU A 317 4.56 -18.06 4.66
CA GLU A 317 5.87 -18.57 4.31
C GLU A 317 6.17 -19.87 5.08
N ASP A 318 5.91 -19.92 6.38
CA ASP A 318 6.12 -21.11 7.22
C ASP A 318 5.26 -22.29 6.76
N VAL A 319 4.01 -22.08 6.40
CA VAL A 319 3.13 -23.13 5.84
C VAL A 319 3.67 -23.62 4.49
N SER A 320 4.17 -22.73 3.65
CA SER A 320 4.75 -23.05 2.34
C SER A 320 6.06 -23.84 2.42
N LEU A 321 6.75 -23.80 3.56
CA LEU A 321 8.04 -24.48 3.77
C LEU A 321 7.94 -25.88 4.38
N ARG A 322 6.73 -26.28 4.81
CA ARG A 322 6.50 -27.59 5.42
C ARG A 322 5.89 -28.58 4.43
N ASP A 323 6.24 -29.87 4.60
CA ASP A 323 5.55 -30.96 3.91
C ASP A 323 4.14 -31.15 4.50
N PRO A 324 3.08 -31.17 3.69
CA PRO A 324 1.70 -31.19 4.20
C PRO A 324 1.35 -32.46 4.95
N LEU A 325 1.99 -33.61 4.62
CA LEU A 325 1.74 -34.90 5.25
C LEU A 325 2.49 -35.04 6.59
N THR A 326 3.80 -34.84 6.56
CA THR A 326 4.68 -35.13 7.69
C THR A 326 4.93 -33.96 8.61
N LYS A 327 4.60 -32.73 8.18
CA LYS A 327 4.88 -31.47 8.86
C LYS A 327 6.37 -31.17 9.06
N LEU A 328 7.27 -32.01 8.53
CA LEU A 328 8.69 -31.71 8.42
C LEU A 328 8.94 -30.61 7.38
N TRP A 329 10.16 -30.12 7.31
CA TRP A 329 10.55 -29.21 6.24
C TRP A 329 10.41 -29.87 4.87
N ASN A 330 9.96 -29.14 3.87
CA ASN A 330 9.88 -29.65 2.51
C ASN A 330 11.24 -29.53 1.78
N ARG A 331 11.32 -30.12 0.61
CA ARG A 331 12.53 -30.12 -0.22
C ARG A 331 13.09 -28.71 -0.46
N ALA A 332 12.23 -27.73 -0.81
CA ALA A 332 12.66 -26.37 -1.11
C ALA A 332 13.32 -25.68 0.10
N HIS A 333 12.85 -25.95 1.32
CA HIS A 333 13.48 -25.45 2.53
C HIS A 333 14.81 -26.17 2.81
N VAL A 334 14.85 -27.48 2.67
CA VAL A 334 16.07 -28.28 2.85
C VAL A 334 17.17 -27.77 1.92
N ASP A 335 16.87 -27.60 0.63
CA ASP A 335 17.84 -27.13 -0.36
C ASP A 335 18.41 -25.75 0.01
N ARG A 336 17.52 -24.78 0.31
CA ARG A 336 17.94 -23.43 0.74
C ARG A 336 18.79 -23.46 2.01
N ARG A 337 18.41 -24.27 2.97
CA ARG A 337 19.12 -24.35 4.24
C ARG A 337 20.48 -25.03 4.10
N LEU A 338 20.57 -26.06 3.25
CA LEU A 338 21.82 -26.74 2.93
C LEU A 338 22.81 -25.77 2.27
N ASP A 339 22.36 -24.96 1.31
CA ASP A 339 23.21 -23.96 0.66
C ASP A 339 23.74 -22.91 1.65
N ALA A 340 22.91 -22.48 2.61
CA ALA A 340 23.34 -21.54 3.65
C ALA A 340 24.37 -22.18 4.59
N LEU A 341 24.10 -23.40 5.05
CA LEU A 341 25.01 -24.15 5.95
C LEU A 341 26.35 -24.49 5.26
N TYR A 342 26.31 -24.81 3.97
CA TYR A 342 27.53 -25.06 3.20
C TYR A 342 28.42 -23.83 3.11
N ARG A 343 27.82 -22.65 2.81
CA ARG A 343 28.56 -21.38 2.77
C ARG A 343 29.17 -21.02 4.12
N ASP A 344 28.40 -21.19 5.19
CA ASP A 344 28.88 -20.93 6.56
C ASP A 344 30.02 -21.87 6.94
N ALA A 345 29.84 -23.19 6.71
CA ALA A 345 30.84 -24.19 6.99
C ALA A 345 32.16 -23.96 6.22
N ASN A 346 32.05 -23.58 4.95
CA ASN A 346 33.23 -23.29 4.11
C ASN A 346 33.98 -22.03 4.57
N SER A 347 33.23 -21.00 5.03
CA SER A 347 33.86 -19.74 5.50
C SER A 347 34.50 -19.88 6.88
N THR A 348 33.92 -20.71 7.75
CA THR A 348 34.38 -20.87 9.16
C THR A 348 35.27 -22.09 9.38
N GLY A 349 35.39 -22.97 8.39
CA GLY A 349 36.06 -24.27 8.56
C GLY A 349 35.30 -25.24 9.47
N SER A 350 34.02 -24.98 9.75
CA SER A 350 33.20 -25.81 10.63
C SER A 350 32.77 -27.09 9.94
N PRO A 351 32.72 -28.27 10.63
CA PRO A 351 32.26 -29.49 10.02
C PRO A 351 30.76 -29.41 9.68
N LEU A 352 30.40 -29.95 8.53
CA LEU A 352 29.01 -30.11 8.08
C LEU A 352 28.81 -31.54 7.54
N SER A 353 27.76 -32.22 7.96
CA SER A 353 27.39 -33.55 7.42
C SER A 353 25.92 -33.52 6.96
N VAL A 354 25.65 -34.36 5.96
CA VAL A 354 24.31 -34.52 5.37
C VAL A 354 23.98 -36.00 5.31
N ALA A 355 22.80 -36.37 5.79
CA ALA A 355 22.29 -37.72 5.66
C ALA A 355 21.08 -37.78 4.74
N PHE A 356 21.07 -38.70 3.81
CA PHE A 356 19.94 -39.02 2.96
C PHE A 356 19.34 -40.35 3.44
N CYS A 357 18.05 -40.34 3.80
CA CYS A 357 17.35 -41.46 4.39
C CYS A 357 16.20 -41.92 3.49
N ASP A 358 15.94 -43.19 3.43
CA ASP A 358 14.84 -43.76 2.65
C ASP A 358 14.20 -44.94 3.41
N VAL A 359 12.86 -45.01 3.36
CA VAL A 359 12.11 -46.08 4.04
C VAL A 359 12.20 -47.36 3.27
N ASP A 360 12.83 -48.39 3.86
CA ASP A 360 13.04 -49.65 3.22
C ASP A 360 11.73 -50.35 2.84
N GLU A 361 11.66 -50.82 1.58
CA GLU A 361 10.53 -51.58 1.03
C GLU A 361 9.16 -50.88 1.17
N PHE A 362 9.14 -49.53 1.19
CA PHE A 362 7.92 -48.74 1.36
C PHE A 362 6.83 -49.10 0.34
N LYS A 363 7.21 -49.43 -0.89
CA LYS A 363 6.25 -49.92 -1.89
C LYS A 363 5.50 -51.16 -1.41
N LYS A 364 6.16 -52.11 -0.73
CA LYS A 364 5.49 -53.28 -0.17
C LYS A 364 4.48 -52.89 0.93
N VAL A 365 4.78 -51.87 1.70
CA VAL A 365 3.84 -51.35 2.70
C VAL A 365 2.58 -50.87 2.00
N ASN A 366 2.71 -50.02 0.97
CA ASN A 366 1.58 -49.52 0.19
C ASN A 366 0.79 -50.66 -0.50
N ASP A 367 1.50 -51.62 -1.11
CA ASP A 367 0.86 -52.76 -1.82
C ASP A 367 0.10 -53.66 -0.85
N THR A 368 0.57 -53.80 0.40
CA THR A 368 -0.01 -54.71 1.40
C THR A 368 -1.11 -54.07 2.24
N TYR A 369 -0.94 -52.79 2.61
CA TYR A 369 -1.79 -52.12 3.60
C TYR A 369 -2.57 -50.95 3.04
N GLY A 370 -2.29 -50.58 1.77
CA GLY A 370 -2.91 -49.41 1.12
C GLY A 370 -2.15 -48.08 1.35
N HIS A 371 -2.39 -47.10 0.50
CA HIS A 371 -1.69 -45.82 0.54
C HIS A 371 -1.97 -45.01 1.84
N ALA A 372 -3.17 -45.14 2.40
CA ALA A 372 -3.48 -44.48 3.68
C ALA A 372 -2.58 -44.98 4.82
N ALA A 373 -2.35 -46.30 4.90
CA ALA A 373 -1.41 -46.90 5.85
C ALA A 373 0.04 -46.47 5.58
N GLY A 374 0.42 -46.34 4.32
CA GLY A 374 1.73 -45.79 3.92
C GLY A 374 1.91 -44.33 4.43
N ASP A 375 0.90 -43.51 4.30
CA ASP A 375 0.91 -42.12 4.81
C ASP A 375 1.08 -42.07 6.34
N GLU A 376 0.41 -42.95 7.09
CA GLU A 376 0.61 -43.11 8.53
C GLU A 376 2.01 -43.52 8.89
N VAL A 377 2.57 -44.51 8.17
CA VAL A 377 3.98 -44.94 8.33
C VAL A 377 4.92 -43.76 8.13
N LEU A 378 4.72 -42.94 7.08
CA LEU A 378 5.55 -41.76 6.84
C LEU A 378 5.47 -40.72 7.95
N LYS A 379 4.27 -40.50 8.51
CA LYS A 379 4.08 -39.63 9.69
C LYS A 379 4.83 -40.17 10.91
N HIS A 380 4.75 -41.46 11.15
CA HIS A 380 5.49 -42.11 12.25
C HIS A 380 7.00 -42.03 12.07
N VAL A 381 7.51 -42.29 10.89
CA VAL A 381 8.94 -42.17 10.57
C VAL A 381 9.39 -40.73 10.80
N ALA A 382 8.66 -39.75 10.25
CA ALA A 382 8.96 -38.31 10.42
C ALA A 382 9.05 -37.90 11.90
N LYS A 383 8.07 -38.33 12.71
CA LYS A 383 8.06 -38.02 14.16
C LYS A 383 9.26 -38.61 14.89
N ARG A 384 9.69 -39.83 14.51
CA ARG A 384 10.85 -40.48 15.11
C ARG A 384 12.17 -39.86 14.70
N LEU A 385 12.32 -39.53 13.41
CA LEU A 385 13.48 -38.81 12.93
C LEU A 385 13.65 -37.49 13.65
N ALA A 386 12.58 -36.68 13.71
CA ALA A 386 12.60 -35.38 14.42
C ALA A 386 12.91 -35.53 15.91
N GLY A 387 12.29 -36.52 16.60
CA GLY A 387 12.51 -36.75 18.04
C GLY A 387 13.90 -37.26 18.40
N ALA A 388 14.65 -37.79 17.44
CA ALA A 388 16.01 -38.26 17.66
C ALA A 388 17.10 -37.24 17.28
N LEU A 389 16.72 -36.02 16.87
CA LEU A 389 17.63 -34.94 16.49
C LEU A 389 17.65 -33.85 17.58
N ARG A 390 18.72 -33.08 17.62
CA ARG A 390 18.85 -31.90 18.47
C ARG A 390 18.28 -30.67 17.76
N GLU A 391 18.03 -29.60 18.48
CA GLU A 391 17.44 -28.35 17.94
C GLU A 391 18.23 -27.75 16.77
N ALA A 392 19.55 -27.87 16.79
CA ALA A 392 20.42 -27.37 15.72
C ALA A 392 20.38 -28.19 14.42
N ASP A 393 19.93 -29.45 14.50
CA ASP A 393 19.82 -30.34 13.34
C ASP A 393 18.49 -30.07 12.59
N LEU A 394 18.48 -30.34 11.29
CA LEU A 394 17.28 -30.14 10.47
C LEU A 394 16.91 -31.44 9.78
N VAL A 395 15.62 -31.78 9.77
CA VAL A 395 15.09 -32.89 8.98
C VAL A 395 13.95 -32.40 8.09
N GLY A 396 13.97 -32.86 6.84
CA GLY A 396 12.93 -32.58 5.87
C GLY A 396 12.57 -33.78 5.04
N ARG A 397 11.35 -33.81 4.51
CA ARG A 397 10.90 -34.74 3.51
C ARG A 397 11.33 -34.28 2.13
N TYR A 398 12.16 -35.08 1.46
CA TYR A 398 12.78 -34.66 0.21
C TYR A 398 12.06 -35.22 -1.03
N GLY A 399 11.46 -36.39 -0.89
CA GLY A 399 10.68 -37.10 -1.92
C GLY A 399 9.55 -37.92 -1.30
N GLY A 400 8.99 -38.87 -2.06
CA GLY A 400 7.89 -39.73 -1.61
C GLY A 400 8.12 -40.37 -0.23
N GLU A 401 9.16 -41.18 -0.14
CA GLU A 401 9.59 -41.94 1.06
C GLU A 401 10.98 -41.52 1.55
N GLU A 402 11.51 -40.41 1.01
CA GLU A 402 12.85 -39.92 1.22
C GLU A 402 12.90 -38.75 2.18
N PHE A 403 13.87 -38.77 3.08
CA PHE A 403 14.12 -37.72 4.06
C PHE A 403 15.58 -37.29 4.00
N VAL A 404 15.84 -36.02 4.23
CA VAL A 404 17.20 -35.46 4.33
C VAL A 404 17.39 -34.84 5.71
N VAL A 405 18.54 -35.14 6.31
CA VAL A 405 18.94 -34.59 7.60
C VAL A 405 20.21 -33.77 7.42
N LEU A 406 20.19 -32.52 7.89
CA LEU A 406 21.33 -31.64 7.88
C LEU A 406 21.90 -31.54 9.29
N LEU A 407 23.19 -31.79 9.43
CA LEU A 407 23.91 -31.90 10.69
C LEU A 407 25.03 -30.82 10.74
N PRO A 408 24.69 -29.56 11.08
CA PRO A 408 25.71 -28.52 11.19
C PRO A 408 26.63 -28.76 12.36
N LYS A 409 27.88 -28.30 12.24
CA LYS A 409 28.94 -28.43 13.26
C LYS A 409 29.08 -29.85 13.78
N THR A 410 28.97 -30.86 12.88
CA THR A 410 28.98 -32.28 13.22
C THR A 410 30.05 -32.98 12.40
N THR A 411 31.00 -33.59 13.08
CA THR A 411 32.09 -34.32 12.45
C THR A 411 31.58 -35.63 11.79
N PRO A 412 32.29 -36.21 10.82
CA PRO A 412 31.89 -37.49 10.18
C PRO A 412 31.58 -38.60 11.20
N ARG A 413 32.43 -38.73 12.24
CA ARG A 413 32.26 -39.73 13.29
C ARG A 413 30.99 -39.52 14.12
N ASP A 414 30.72 -38.26 14.49
CA ASP A 414 29.51 -37.98 15.27
C ASP A 414 28.26 -38.05 14.40
N ALA A 415 28.33 -37.65 13.12
CA ALA A 415 27.25 -37.78 12.17
C ALA A 415 26.84 -39.25 11.97
N HIS A 416 27.82 -40.16 11.90
CA HIS A 416 27.56 -41.60 11.82
C HIS A 416 26.80 -42.09 13.05
N ARG A 417 27.16 -41.64 14.27
CA ARG A 417 26.43 -42.01 15.50
C ARG A 417 25.01 -41.46 15.48
N VAL A 418 24.80 -40.25 14.98
CA VAL A 418 23.46 -39.71 14.81
C VAL A 418 22.66 -40.55 13.83
N CYS A 419 23.21 -40.90 12.68
CA CYS A 419 22.56 -41.74 11.67
C CYS A 419 22.18 -43.14 12.22
N GLU A 420 23.05 -43.77 13.00
CA GLU A 420 22.74 -45.07 13.63
C GLU A 420 21.58 -44.90 14.65
N ARG A 421 21.58 -43.83 15.45
CA ARG A 421 20.47 -43.53 16.35
C ARG A 421 19.15 -43.32 15.61
N LEU A 422 19.17 -42.63 14.44
CA LEU A 422 17.98 -42.45 13.58
C LEU A 422 17.48 -43.78 13.05
N ARG A 423 18.38 -44.63 12.53
CA ARG A 423 18.08 -45.97 12.03
C ARG A 423 17.42 -46.84 13.12
N GLU A 424 18.00 -46.85 14.33
CA GLU A 424 17.47 -47.61 15.47
C GLU A 424 16.14 -47.07 15.97
N ALA A 425 15.96 -45.72 16.00
CA ALA A 425 14.70 -45.09 16.39
C ALA A 425 13.54 -45.49 15.46
N VAL A 426 13.80 -45.68 14.16
CA VAL A 426 12.79 -46.13 13.21
C VAL A 426 12.62 -47.65 13.27
N GLY A 427 13.71 -48.42 13.16
CA GLY A 427 13.67 -49.88 13.06
C GLY A 427 13.38 -50.62 14.36
N GLY A 428 13.66 -50.00 15.51
CA GLY A 428 13.51 -50.59 16.85
C GLY A 428 12.09 -50.69 17.36
N ALA A 429 11.11 -50.06 16.70
CA ALA A 429 9.76 -49.96 17.24
C ALA A 429 8.68 -50.23 16.18
N THR A 430 7.57 -50.77 16.63
CA THR A 430 6.38 -50.99 15.83
C THR A 430 5.60 -49.69 15.64
N MET A 431 4.87 -49.56 14.54
CA MET A 431 4.03 -48.40 14.19
C MET A 431 2.57 -48.88 14.14
N PRO A 432 1.73 -48.41 15.09
CA PRO A 432 0.30 -48.70 15.04
C PRO A 432 -0.34 -47.92 13.88
N LEU A 433 -1.25 -48.57 13.17
CA LEU A 433 -2.11 -47.97 12.17
C LEU A 433 -3.48 -47.68 12.76
N ASP A 434 -4.23 -46.73 12.17
CA ASP A 434 -5.56 -46.33 12.65
C ASP A 434 -6.58 -47.48 12.66
N ASP A 435 -6.38 -48.51 11.81
CA ASP A 435 -7.21 -49.71 11.75
C ASP A 435 -6.85 -50.80 12.77
N GLY A 436 -5.92 -50.52 13.68
CA GLY A 436 -5.45 -51.44 14.74
C GLY A 436 -4.35 -52.40 14.32
N ARG A 437 -3.97 -52.43 13.04
CA ARG A 437 -2.81 -53.22 12.58
C ARG A 437 -1.51 -52.58 13.03
N VAL A 438 -0.44 -53.37 13.00
CA VAL A 438 0.89 -52.87 13.42
C VAL A 438 1.89 -53.20 12.33
N VAL A 439 2.62 -52.18 11.90
CA VAL A 439 3.64 -52.30 10.85
C VAL A 439 5.03 -52.05 11.44
N ARG A 440 6.03 -52.72 10.94
CA ARG A 440 7.45 -52.47 11.22
C ARG A 440 8.18 -52.15 9.94
N VAL A 441 8.88 -51.02 9.92
CA VAL A 441 9.74 -50.62 8.79
C VAL A 441 11.13 -50.30 9.28
N THR A 442 12.09 -50.35 8.37
CA THR A 442 13.45 -49.87 8.62
C THR A 442 13.78 -48.76 7.66
N ILE A 443 14.89 -48.05 7.88
CA ILE A 443 15.42 -47.05 6.97
C ILE A 443 16.86 -47.37 6.60
N SER A 444 17.21 -47.14 5.35
CA SER A 444 18.60 -47.07 4.89
C SER A 444 19.06 -45.63 4.89
N ILE A 445 20.30 -45.37 5.27
CA ILE A 445 20.86 -44.03 5.40
C ILE A 445 22.20 -43.98 4.66
N GLY A 446 22.33 -42.97 3.79
CA GLY A 446 23.60 -42.56 3.21
C GLY A 446 24.10 -41.30 3.87
N LEU A 447 25.34 -41.23 4.28
CA LEU A 447 25.98 -40.12 4.98
C LEU A 447 27.11 -39.54 4.12
N ALA A 448 27.15 -38.23 3.97
CA ALA A 448 28.32 -37.53 3.42
C ALA A 448 28.71 -36.38 4.34
N SER A 449 29.98 -36.09 4.42
CA SER A 449 30.52 -34.99 5.22
C SER A 449 31.35 -34.05 4.36
N LEU A 450 31.29 -32.77 4.65
CA LEU A 450 32.04 -31.73 3.94
C LEU A 450 33.54 -32.04 4.00
N ALA A 451 34.13 -32.20 2.82
CA ALA A 451 35.57 -32.40 2.63
C ALA A 451 36.17 -31.19 1.87
N PRO A 452 37.48 -30.96 1.95
CA PRO A 452 38.15 -29.91 1.19
C PRO A 452 37.95 -29.98 -0.32
N THR A 453 37.60 -31.16 -0.83
CA THR A 453 37.31 -31.42 -2.27
C THR A 453 35.88 -31.15 -2.66
N THR A 454 34.97 -30.92 -1.70
CA THR A 454 33.54 -30.68 -1.99
C THR A 454 33.34 -29.31 -2.57
N THR A 455 32.87 -29.21 -3.81
CA THR A 455 32.79 -27.94 -4.55
C THR A 455 31.44 -27.24 -4.43
N SER A 456 30.41 -27.93 -3.95
CA SER A 456 29.06 -27.38 -3.77
C SER A 456 28.22 -28.12 -2.75
N ALA A 457 27.19 -27.47 -2.24
CA ALA A 457 26.16 -28.07 -1.38
C ALA A 457 25.45 -29.24 -2.05
N MET A 458 25.20 -29.14 -3.36
CA MET A 458 24.56 -30.18 -4.16
C MET A 458 25.47 -31.40 -4.33
N GLU A 459 26.78 -31.23 -4.41
CA GLU A 459 27.74 -32.32 -4.45
C GLU A 459 27.75 -33.09 -3.13
N LEU A 460 27.72 -32.39 -2.00
CA LEU A 460 27.61 -33.02 -0.69
C LEU A 460 26.32 -33.86 -0.58
N LEU A 461 25.20 -33.34 -1.05
CA LEU A 461 23.93 -34.06 -1.06
C LEU A 461 23.99 -35.31 -1.98
N LYS A 462 24.58 -35.18 -3.17
CA LYS A 462 24.79 -36.32 -4.11
C LYS A 462 25.69 -37.39 -3.50
N GLY A 463 26.69 -37.00 -2.73
CA GLY A 463 27.52 -37.95 -2.00
C GLY A 463 26.71 -38.78 -1.01
N ALA A 464 25.81 -38.14 -0.26
CA ALA A 464 24.91 -38.84 0.66
C ALA A 464 23.92 -39.76 -0.09
N ASP A 465 23.36 -39.35 -1.22
CA ASP A 465 22.48 -40.15 -2.05
C ASP A 465 23.22 -41.37 -2.62
N GLY A 466 24.45 -41.21 -3.12
CA GLY A 466 25.33 -42.31 -3.56
C GLY A 466 25.60 -43.32 -2.45
N ALA A 467 25.87 -42.87 -1.23
CA ALA A 467 26.04 -43.72 -0.06
C ALA A 467 24.75 -44.48 0.33
N LEU A 468 23.57 -43.83 0.20
CA LEU A 468 22.27 -44.46 0.41
C LEU A 468 22.05 -45.62 -0.58
N TYR A 469 22.39 -45.40 -1.84
CA TYR A 469 22.31 -46.47 -2.84
C TYR A 469 23.16 -47.70 -2.45
N VAL A 470 24.36 -47.47 -1.91
CA VAL A 470 25.22 -48.57 -1.39
C VAL A 470 24.54 -49.26 -0.20
N ALA A 471 23.94 -48.52 0.73
CA ALA A 471 23.23 -49.07 1.88
C ALA A 471 22.07 -49.98 1.46
N LYS A 472 21.27 -49.56 0.47
CA LYS A 472 20.15 -50.34 -0.09
C LYS A 472 20.63 -51.63 -0.75
N ARG A 473 21.73 -51.60 -1.52
CA ARG A 473 22.28 -52.77 -2.19
C ARG A 473 22.97 -53.75 -1.24
N SER A 474 23.52 -53.26 -0.14
CA SER A 474 24.25 -54.08 0.83
C SER A 474 23.33 -54.78 1.85
N GLY A 475 22.01 -54.77 1.64
CA GLY A 475 21.04 -55.51 2.48
C GLY A 475 20.16 -54.62 3.33
N ARG A 476 20.08 -53.32 3.06
CA ARG A 476 19.21 -52.32 3.74
C ARG A 476 19.47 -52.21 5.24
N ASN A 477 18.62 -51.43 5.93
CA ASN A 477 18.64 -51.20 7.37
C ASN A 477 20.04 -50.93 7.92
N ARG A 478 20.77 -50.00 7.30
CA ARG A 478 22.16 -49.65 7.65
C ARG A 478 22.52 -48.24 7.27
N VAL A 479 23.62 -47.77 7.82
CA VAL A 479 24.29 -46.53 7.47
C VAL A 479 25.50 -46.83 6.60
N CYS A 480 25.64 -46.16 5.46
CA CYS A 480 26.85 -46.13 4.66
C CYS A 480 27.35 -44.71 4.54
N ALA A 481 28.67 -44.52 4.56
CA ALA A 481 29.29 -43.20 4.35
C ALA A 481 29.95 -43.16 2.95
N ALA A 482 29.93 -41.94 2.35
CA ALA A 482 30.57 -41.62 1.08
C ALA A 482 32.09 -41.51 1.24
#